data_8d4ef9db59a5498c62da0be73ebb434e
#
_entry.id   8d4ef9db59a5498c62da0be73ebb434e
#
_cell.length_a   1.000
_cell.length_b   1.000
_cell.length_c   1.000
_cell.angle_alpha   90.00
_cell.angle_beta   90.00
_cell.angle_gamma   90.00
#
_symmetry.space_group_name_H-M   'P 1'
#
loop_
_entity.id
_entity.type
_entity.pdbx_description
1 polymer ?
#
loop_
_entity_poly.entity_id
_entity_poly.type
_entity_poly.pdbx_seq_one_letter_code
_entity_poly.pdbx_strand_id
1 'polypeptide(L)'
;MKKNLNIRFGGYSPPETTHSRATLFFKNSIEKDKRFKVDLFWNILDFGYKAEDLLGMVESGILTMCYFSTSYLMERVKELGIIDLPFIFHDLEHAHKNLDGKLGQMLSEKIEMETNFTVLGFWDNGFRHLSNNLRPVYEPSDCKNIKIRLQPNDIHVQTFRALKSKPIAIDLKPGMKKIQLGEVDAQENPLENTITYNVDKYHKYITLTGHFYGARGIFCNKDFFKILSKNKQTLLKSSIRRAIEKQRKLSKRKENEVAKILKNRGIEIIKLNSTRKNKFKKEVSSIIEEAKKNLGTKIFDLIVD
;
A
#
# COMPACT_ATOMS: atom_id res chain seq x y z
N MET A 1 -40.47 1.95 -8.19
CA MET A 1 -39.30 1.03 -8.16
C MET A 1 -38.22 1.65 -7.25
N LYS A 2 -37.80 0.96 -6.18
CA LYS A 2 -36.67 1.46 -5.35
C LYS A 2 -35.40 1.40 -6.19
N LYS A 3 -34.81 2.58 -6.48
CA LYS A 3 -33.59 2.71 -7.27
C LYS A 3 -32.45 1.96 -6.56
N ASN A 4 -31.84 0.97 -7.22
CA ASN A 4 -30.69 0.26 -6.67
C ASN A 4 -29.54 1.25 -6.45
N LEU A 5 -28.82 1.10 -5.34
CA LEU A 5 -27.60 1.83 -5.06
C LEU A 5 -26.47 1.20 -5.86
N ASN A 6 -25.94 1.92 -6.81
CA ASN A 6 -24.82 1.45 -7.62
C ASN A 6 -23.49 1.89 -7.01
N ILE A 7 -22.64 0.91 -6.65
CA ILE A 7 -21.28 1.12 -6.18
C ILE A 7 -20.33 0.84 -7.35
N ARG A 8 -19.68 1.88 -7.85
CA ARG A 8 -18.59 1.78 -8.83
C ARG A 8 -17.29 1.69 -8.07
N PHE A 9 -16.70 0.49 -8.00
CA PHE A 9 -15.50 0.23 -7.23
C PHE A 9 -14.29 0.12 -8.15
N GLY A 10 -13.34 1.07 -8.03
CA GLY A 10 -12.12 1.14 -8.82
C GLY A 10 -10.91 0.54 -8.12
N GLY A 11 -10.07 -0.11 -8.90
CA GLY A 11 -8.77 -0.64 -8.50
C GLY A 11 -7.69 -0.31 -9.54
N TYR A 12 -6.46 -0.71 -9.25
CA TYR A 12 -5.31 -0.51 -10.13
C TYR A 12 -4.42 -1.77 -10.21
N SER A 13 -5.07 -2.92 -10.16
CA SER A 13 -4.41 -4.22 -10.19
C SER A 13 -5.26 -5.24 -10.96
N PRO A 14 -4.63 -6.21 -11.66
CA PRO A 14 -5.33 -7.27 -12.38
C PRO A 14 -6.27 -8.10 -11.47
N PRO A 15 -7.28 -8.78 -12.07
CA PRO A 15 -8.33 -9.51 -11.32
C PRO A 15 -7.82 -10.61 -10.38
N GLU A 16 -6.68 -11.23 -10.69
CA GLU A 16 -6.08 -12.34 -9.94
C GLU A 16 -5.33 -11.91 -8.67
N THR A 17 -5.10 -10.62 -8.47
CA THR A 17 -4.40 -10.10 -7.29
C THR A 17 -5.21 -10.26 -6.00
N THR A 18 -4.54 -10.28 -4.86
CA THR A 18 -5.17 -10.39 -3.54
C THR A 18 -6.20 -9.29 -3.29
N HIS A 19 -5.92 -8.08 -3.76
CA HIS A 19 -6.82 -6.92 -3.64
C HIS A 19 -8.08 -7.09 -4.51
N SER A 20 -7.92 -7.41 -5.78
CA SER A 20 -9.04 -7.61 -6.70
C SER A 20 -9.94 -8.78 -6.25
N ARG A 21 -9.35 -9.87 -5.76
CA ARG A 21 -10.10 -10.99 -5.19
C ARG A 21 -10.89 -10.61 -3.92
N ALA A 22 -10.34 -9.73 -3.09
CA ALA A 22 -11.07 -9.21 -1.93
C ALA A 22 -12.18 -8.24 -2.35
N THR A 23 -11.97 -7.43 -3.39
CA THR A 23 -13.02 -6.58 -3.98
C THR A 23 -14.17 -7.43 -4.55
N LEU A 24 -13.86 -8.53 -5.24
CA LEU A 24 -14.87 -9.49 -5.69
C LEU A 24 -15.65 -10.11 -4.52
N PHE A 25 -14.94 -10.48 -3.45
CA PHE A 25 -15.58 -10.99 -2.24
C PHE A 25 -16.53 -9.96 -1.62
N PHE A 26 -16.12 -8.68 -1.56
CA PHE A 26 -16.98 -7.59 -1.12
C PHE A 26 -18.23 -7.48 -1.97
N LYS A 27 -18.08 -7.43 -3.32
CA LYS A 27 -19.22 -7.41 -4.27
C LYS A 27 -20.19 -8.53 -3.96
N ASN A 28 -19.74 -9.78 -3.96
CA ASN A 28 -20.58 -10.96 -3.73
C ASN A 28 -21.23 -10.97 -2.34
N SER A 29 -20.61 -10.30 -1.37
CA SER A 29 -21.14 -10.19 -0.01
C SER A 29 -22.26 -9.14 0.09
N ILE A 30 -22.07 -7.95 -0.48
CA ILE A 30 -23.02 -6.84 -0.33
C ILE A 30 -24.23 -6.99 -1.26
N GLU A 31 -24.05 -7.57 -2.45
CA GLU A 31 -25.14 -7.82 -3.42
C GLU A 31 -26.13 -8.90 -2.98
N LYS A 32 -25.88 -9.61 -1.87
CA LYS A 32 -26.89 -10.43 -1.20
C LYS A 32 -28.09 -9.57 -0.80
N ASP A 33 -27.86 -8.31 -0.47
CA ASP A 33 -28.89 -7.29 -0.34
C ASP A 33 -29.18 -6.69 -1.73
N LYS A 34 -30.33 -7.03 -2.30
CA LYS A 34 -30.76 -6.62 -3.65
C LYS A 34 -30.86 -5.11 -3.86
N ARG A 35 -30.71 -4.31 -2.79
CA ARG A 35 -30.67 -2.85 -2.89
C ARG A 35 -29.30 -2.33 -3.37
N PHE A 36 -28.25 -3.17 -3.36
CA PHE A 36 -26.92 -2.82 -3.83
C PHE A 36 -26.61 -3.55 -5.14
N LYS A 37 -25.91 -2.83 -6.03
CA LYS A 37 -25.25 -3.36 -7.21
C LYS A 37 -23.81 -2.84 -7.21
N VAL A 38 -22.83 -3.67 -7.57
CA VAL A 38 -21.42 -3.29 -7.61
C VAL A 38 -20.86 -3.52 -9.01
N ASP A 39 -20.39 -2.45 -9.63
CA ASP A 39 -19.63 -2.51 -10.88
C ASP A 39 -18.15 -2.41 -10.53
N LEU A 40 -17.34 -3.37 -10.99
CA LEU A 40 -15.91 -3.48 -10.68
C LEU A 40 -15.08 -2.99 -11.86
N PHE A 41 -14.21 -2.02 -11.58
CA PHE A 41 -13.18 -1.52 -12.48
C PHE A 41 -11.82 -2.00 -11.94
N TRP A 42 -11.38 -3.18 -12.38
CA TRP A 42 -10.25 -3.88 -11.80
C TRP A 42 -8.95 -3.09 -11.83
N ASN A 43 -8.65 -2.52 -13.01
CA ASN A 43 -7.38 -1.87 -13.26
C ASN A 43 -7.57 -0.66 -14.17
N ILE A 44 -7.60 0.55 -13.59
CA ILE A 44 -7.75 1.78 -14.39
C ILE A 44 -6.55 2.06 -15.30
N LEU A 45 -5.39 1.44 -15.02
CA LEU A 45 -4.21 1.58 -15.88
C LEU A 45 -4.45 1.05 -17.30
N ASP A 46 -5.35 0.06 -17.46
CA ASP A 46 -5.70 -0.53 -18.75
C ASP A 46 -6.49 0.46 -19.64
N PHE A 47 -7.12 1.47 -19.01
CA PHE A 47 -7.82 2.56 -19.70
C PHE A 47 -6.93 3.79 -19.95
N GLY A 48 -5.63 3.68 -19.65
CA GLY A 48 -4.67 4.77 -19.88
C GLY A 48 -4.48 5.74 -18.71
N TYR A 49 -5.26 5.60 -17.63
CA TYR A 49 -5.13 6.44 -16.44
C TYR A 49 -3.86 6.11 -15.64
N LYS A 50 -3.44 7.07 -14.80
CA LYS A 50 -2.45 6.83 -13.76
C LYS A 50 -3.11 6.19 -12.54
N ALA A 51 -2.30 5.52 -11.69
CA ALA A 51 -2.83 4.94 -10.46
C ALA A 51 -3.42 6.02 -9.53
N GLU A 52 -2.76 7.16 -9.42
CA GLU A 52 -3.18 8.29 -8.58
C GLU A 52 -4.53 8.90 -8.98
N ASP A 53 -4.95 8.77 -10.24
CA ASP A 53 -6.23 9.30 -10.73
C ASP A 53 -7.44 8.69 -10.00
N LEU A 54 -7.28 7.48 -9.40
CA LEU A 54 -8.33 6.86 -8.58
C LEU A 54 -8.83 7.77 -7.46
N LEU A 55 -7.95 8.53 -6.84
CA LEU A 55 -8.31 9.42 -5.74
C LEU A 55 -9.27 10.51 -6.22
N GLY A 56 -8.91 11.22 -7.30
CA GLY A 56 -9.76 12.24 -7.92
C GLY A 56 -11.08 11.68 -8.45
N MET A 57 -11.08 10.46 -9.01
CA MET A 57 -12.31 9.80 -9.49
C MET A 57 -13.28 9.51 -8.36
N VAL A 58 -12.79 9.14 -7.16
CA VAL A 58 -13.68 8.92 -6.00
C VAL A 58 -14.13 10.24 -5.39
N GLU A 59 -13.24 11.23 -5.26
CA GLU A 59 -13.61 12.54 -4.71
C GLU A 59 -14.68 13.24 -5.55
N SER A 60 -14.57 13.15 -6.88
CA SER A 60 -15.55 13.74 -7.82
C SER A 60 -16.84 12.90 -7.97
N GLY A 61 -16.89 11.69 -7.39
CA GLY A 61 -18.04 10.79 -7.52
C GLY A 61 -18.13 10.05 -8.85
N ILE A 62 -17.11 10.12 -9.73
CA ILE A 62 -17.00 9.27 -10.93
C ILE A 62 -16.96 7.80 -10.51
N LEU A 63 -16.14 7.48 -9.51
CA LEU A 63 -16.18 6.22 -8.79
C LEU A 63 -16.84 6.42 -7.42
N THR A 64 -17.48 5.38 -6.91
CA THR A 64 -18.07 5.41 -5.56
C THR A 64 -17.04 5.05 -4.51
N MET A 65 -16.16 4.12 -4.84
CA MET A 65 -15.15 3.58 -3.93
C MET A 65 -13.87 3.21 -4.69
N CYS A 66 -12.75 3.23 -3.99
CA CYS A 66 -11.52 2.59 -4.44
C CYS A 66 -10.74 2.03 -3.25
N TYR A 67 -9.69 1.26 -3.55
CA TYR A 67 -8.58 1.03 -2.63
C TYR A 67 -7.33 1.69 -3.21
N PHE A 68 -6.53 2.34 -2.35
CA PHE A 68 -5.31 3.01 -2.80
C PHE A 68 -4.26 3.10 -1.71
N SER A 69 -2.97 3.19 -2.10
CA SER A 69 -1.86 3.35 -1.16
C SER A 69 -1.99 4.65 -0.36
N THR A 70 -1.94 4.55 0.97
CA THR A 70 -2.02 5.71 1.86
C THR A 70 -0.88 6.69 1.66
N SER A 71 0.28 6.20 1.22
CA SER A 71 1.49 7.00 1.00
C SER A 71 1.30 8.15 -0.02
N TYR A 72 0.39 8.00 -0.98
CA TYR A 72 0.08 9.06 -1.95
C TYR A 72 -0.77 10.20 -1.36
N LEU A 73 -1.39 9.99 -0.20
CA LEU A 73 -2.16 11.03 0.49
C LEU A 73 -1.31 11.83 1.49
N MET A 74 -0.04 11.48 1.69
CA MET A 74 0.81 12.09 2.71
C MET A 74 1.00 13.61 2.50
N GLU A 75 1.04 14.09 1.26
CA GLU A 75 1.12 15.53 0.97
C GLU A 75 -0.10 16.31 1.49
N ARG A 76 -1.28 15.67 1.54
CA ARG A 76 -2.52 16.25 2.02
C ARG A 76 -2.75 15.96 3.50
N VAL A 77 -2.35 14.80 3.96
CA VAL A 77 -2.56 14.27 5.33
C VAL A 77 -1.21 13.81 5.85
N LYS A 78 -0.42 14.75 6.38
CA LYS A 78 0.97 14.50 6.82
C LYS A 78 1.08 13.42 7.90
N GLU A 79 0.04 13.25 8.72
CA GLU A 79 0.00 12.23 9.77
C GLU A 79 0.09 10.80 9.21
N LEU A 80 -0.29 10.58 7.94
CA LEU A 80 -0.10 9.29 7.27
C LEU A 80 1.37 8.88 7.15
N GLY A 81 2.28 9.85 7.24
CA GLY A 81 3.71 9.59 7.26
C GLY A 81 4.15 8.62 8.34
N ILE A 82 3.39 8.49 9.45
CA ILE A 82 3.71 7.53 10.51
C ILE A 82 3.68 6.07 10.01
N ILE A 83 2.77 5.75 9.06
CA ILE A 83 2.71 4.40 8.46
C ILE A 83 3.94 4.12 7.60
N ASP A 84 4.46 5.16 6.94
CA ASP A 84 5.57 5.08 6.00
C ASP A 84 6.96 5.19 6.67
N LEU A 85 7.01 5.32 8.01
CA LEU A 85 8.28 5.35 8.72
C LEU A 85 9.01 4.00 8.61
N PRO A 86 10.33 4.01 8.40
CA PRO A 86 11.09 2.78 8.26
C PRO A 86 11.08 1.97 9.56
N PHE A 87 10.71 0.68 9.44
CA PHE A 87 10.69 -0.29 10.54
C PHE A 87 9.77 0.06 11.71
N ILE A 88 8.79 0.94 11.51
CA ILE A 88 7.82 1.32 12.56
C ILE A 88 6.93 0.13 12.94
N PHE A 89 6.57 -0.71 11.98
CA PHE A 89 5.90 -1.97 12.23
C PHE A 89 6.88 -3.14 12.08
N HIS A 90 6.81 -4.11 12.98
CA HIS A 90 7.73 -5.24 12.98
C HIS A 90 7.17 -6.50 12.28
N ASP A 91 5.85 -6.67 12.26
CA ASP A 91 5.13 -7.73 11.54
C ASP A 91 3.70 -7.30 11.17
N LEU A 92 2.97 -8.20 10.50
CA LEU A 92 1.61 -7.94 10.05
C LEU A 92 0.61 -7.81 11.21
N GLU A 93 0.80 -8.56 12.29
CA GLU A 93 -0.10 -8.51 13.45
C GLU A 93 0.00 -7.17 14.15
N HIS A 94 1.23 -6.70 14.36
CA HIS A 94 1.49 -5.37 14.91
C HIS A 94 0.91 -4.27 14.01
N ALA A 95 1.11 -4.34 12.69
CA ALA A 95 0.52 -3.38 11.76
C ALA A 95 -1.02 -3.37 11.81
N HIS A 96 -1.65 -4.57 11.82
CA HIS A 96 -3.10 -4.69 11.90
C HIS A 96 -3.66 -4.16 13.22
N LYS A 97 -3.04 -4.51 14.36
CA LYS A 97 -3.45 -4.03 15.69
C LYS A 97 -3.49 -2.50 15.73
N ASN A 98 -2.48 -1.85 15.17
CA ASN A 98 -2.37 -0.40 15.15
C ASN A 98 -3.37 0.25 14.18
N LEU A 99 -3.50 -0.29 12.95
CA LEU A 99 -4.40 0.29 11.94
C LEU A 99 -5.88 0.00 12.20
N ASP A 100 -6.20 -1.04 12.96
CA ASP A 100 -7.57 -1.32 13.42
C ASP A 100 -7.87 -0.64 14.77
N GLY A 101 -6.85 -0.10 15.44
CA GLY A 101 -6.90 0.55 16.73
C GLY A 101 -7.01 2.08 16.66
N LYS A 102 -6.57 2.72 17.76
CA LYS A 102 -6.64 4.19 17.92
C LYS A 102 -5.86 4.96 16.86
N LEU A 103 -4.69 4.43 16.45
CA LEU A 103 -3.89 5.04 15.37
C LEU A 103 -4.70 5.09 14.07
N GLY A 104 -5.24 3.95 13.62
CA GLY A 104 -6.01 3.90 12.38
C GLY A 104 -7.30 4.72 12.43
N GLN A 105 -7.95 4.83 13.61
CA GLN A 105 -9.09 5.72 13.80
C GLN A 105 -8.69 7.18 13.60
N MET A 106 -7.65 7.64 14.28
CA MET A 106 -7.14 9.02 14.16
C MET A 106 -6.73 9.34 12.71
N LEU A 107 -6.03 8.44 12.04
CA LEU A 107 -5.64 8.63 10.65
C LEU A 107 -6.87 8.70 9.72
N SER A 108 -7.89 7.88 9.97
CA SER A 108 -9.15 7.92 9.21
C SER A 108 -9.86 9.27 9.38
N GLU A 109 -9.93 9.78 10.60
CA GLU A 109 -10.52 11.09 10.90
C GLU A 109 -9.76 12.21 10.17
N LYS A 110 -8.41 12.17 10.17
CA LYS A 110 -7.58 13.15 9.44
C LYS A 110 -7.81 13.09 7.93
N ILE A 111 -7.87 11.90 7.34
CA ILE A 111 -8.19 11.73 5.92
C ILE A 111 -9.58 12.32 5.63
N GLU A 112 -10.57 12.01 6.45
CA GLU A 112 -11.93 12.49 6.28
C GLU A 112 -12.06 14.02 6.44
N MET A 113 -11.19 14.66 7.21
CA MET A 113 -11.15 16.12 7.36
C MET A 113 -10.58 16.81 6.12
N GLU A 114 -9.50 16.27 5.56
CA GLU A 114 -8.72 16.89 4.49
C GLU A 114 -9.18 16.48 3.06
N THR A 115 -10.14 15.54 2.97
CA THR A 115 -10.56 14.96 1.69
C THR A 115 -12.08 14.76 1.61
N ASN A 116 -12.58 14.46 0.40
CA ASN A 116 -13.97 14.03 0.22
C ASN A 116 -14.12 12.50 0.32
N PHE A 117 -13.35 11.86 1.22
CA PHE A 117 -13.46 10.42 1.49
C PHE A 117 -14.14 10.14 2.82
N THR A 118 -14.82 8.99 2.90
CA THR A 118 -15.05 8.23 4.13
C THR A 118 -14.13 7.01 4.09
N VAL A 119 -13.33 6.83 5.13
CA VAL A 119 -12.41 5.69 5.24
C VAL A 119 -13.15 4.48 5.81
N LEU A 120 -13.12 3.36 5.09
CA LEU A 120 -13.82 2.14 5.49
C LEU A 120 -12.87 1.10 6.12
N GLY A 121 -11.57 1.38 6.15
CA GLY A 121 -10.53 0.58 6.76
C GLY A 121 -9.30 0.45 5.89
N PHE A 122 -8.39 -0.45 6.29
CA PHE A 122 -7.08 -0.59 5.66
C PHE A 122 -6.82 -2.06 5.25
N TRP A 123 -6.32 -2.23 4.02
CA TRP A 123 -5.81 -3.49 3.48
C TRP A 123 -4.29 -3.55 3.54
N ASP A 124 -3.74 -4.76 3.53
CA ASP A 124 -2.32 -4.97 3.33
C ASP A 124 -1.94 -4.67 1.87
N ASN A 125 -0.98 -3.79 1.67
CA ASN A 125 -0.09 -3.95 0.53
C ASN A 125 1.03 -4.93 0.92
N GLY A 126 1.39 -4.95 2.20
CA GLY A 126 2.35 -5.85 2.82
C GLY A 126 3.70 -5.19 3.08
N PHE A 127 4.63 -5.97 3.65
CA PHE A 127 5.99 -5.48 3.86
C PHE A 127 6.72 -5.33 2.54
N ARG A 128 7.44 -4.22 2.41
CA ARG A 128 8.15 -3.83 1.21
C ARG A 128 9.62 -4.26 1.30
N HIS A 129 10.14 -4.72 0.17
CA HIS A 129 11.46 -5.29 0.03
C HIS A 129 12.21 -4.63 -1.11
N LEU A 130 13.52 -4.58 -1.02
CA LEU A 130 14.39 -4.02 -2.06
C LEU A 130 14.63 -5.07 -3.15
N SER A 131 14.33 -4.74 -4.41
CA SER A 131 14.73 -5.54 -5.57
C SER A 131 15.60 -4.74 -6.53
N ASN A 132 16.60 -5.38 -7.15
CA ASN A 132 17.52 -4.72 -8.06
C ASN A 132 18.17 -5.70 -9.06
N ASN A 133 18.82 -5.15 -10.10
CA ASN A 133 19.53 -5.92 -11.11
C ASN A 133 21.07 -5.89 -10.98
N LEU A 134 21.62 -5.12 -10.05
CA LEU A 134 23.05 -4.84 -9.96
C LEU A 134 23.82 -5.85 -9.12
N ARG A 135 23.36 -6.08 -7.86
CA ARG A 135 24.09 -6.88 -6.87
C ARG A 135 23.19 -7.31 -5.70
N PRO A 136 23.56 -8.38 -4.99
CA PRO A 136 22.97 -8.68 -3.70
C PRO A 136 23.16 -7.51 -2.71
N VAL A 137 22.17 -7.26 -1.86
CA VAL A 137 22.22 -6.23 -0.81
C VAL A 137 22.12 -6.92 0.54
N TYR A 138 23.21 -6.97 1.27
CA TYR A 138 23.31 -7.57 2.61
C TYR A 138 23.39 -6.52 3.72
N GLU A 139 23.92 -5.34 3.41
CA GLU A 139 24.17 -4.26 4.35
C GLU A 139 23.77 -2.89 3.75
N PRO A 140 23.58 -1.84 4.57
CA PRO A 140 23.26 -0.49 4.08
C PRO A 140 24.25 0.03 3.04
N SER A 141 25.55 -0.25 3.21
CA SER A 141 26.62 0.15 2.28
C SER A 141 26.41 -0.38 0.85
N ASP A 142 25.76 -1.54 0.69
CA ASP A 142 25.48 -2.14 -0.62
C ASP A 142 24.45 -1.34 -1.42
N CYS A 143 23.66 -0.49 -0.74
CA CYS A 143 22.67 0.39 -1.38
C CYS A 143 23.31 1.59 -2.09
N LYS A 144 24.61 1.87 -1.82
CA LYS A 144 25.28 3.05 -2.34
C LYS A 144 25.21 3.15 -3.86
N ASN A 145 24.77 4.32 -4.33
CA ASN A 145 24.65 4.69 -5.75
C ASN A 145 23.60 3.89 -6.56
N ILE A 146 22.83 3.00 -5.97
CA ILE A 146 21.71 2.33 -6.67
C ILE A 146 20.65 3.37 -7.04
N LYS A 147 20.31 3.50 -8.31
CA LYS A 147 19.16 4.28 -8.77
C LYS A 147 17.90 3.51 -8.46
N ILE A 148 17.11 3.99 -7.51
CA ILE A 148 15.93 3.27 -7.06
C ILE A 148 14.64 4.03 -7.34
N ARG A 149 13.69 3.37 -7.97
CA ARG A 149 12.32 3.87 -8.10
C ARG A 149 11.58 3.73 -6.79
N LEU A 150 10.98 4.83 -6.35
CA LEU A 150 10.06 4.89 -5.21
C LEU A 150 8.70 5.40 -5.67
N GLN A 151 7.64 5.07 -4.95
CA GLN A 151 6.38 5.80 -5.08
C GLN A 151 6.56 7.24 -4.58
N PRO A 152 5.74 8.21 -5.03
CA PRO A 152 5.80 9.59 -4.54
C PRO A 152 5.56 9.64 -3.03
N ASN A 153 6.65 9.81 -2.26
CA ASN A 153 6.63 9.88 -0.80
C ASN A 153 7.99 10.35 -0.28
N ASP A 154 8.02 11.47 0.45
CA ASP A 154 9.25 12.07 0.92
C ASP A 154 9.98 11.22 1.97
N ILE A 155 9.25 10.54 2.85
CA ILE A 155 9.86 9.64 3.85
C ILE A 155 10.61 8.51 3.18
N HIS A 156 10.03 7.93 2.10
CA HIS A 156 10.72 6.92 1.31
C HIS A 156 11.98 7.48 0.65
N VAL A 157 11.90 8.69 0.09
CA VAL A 157 13.06 9.35 -0.53
C VAL A 157 14.15 9.60 0.49
N GLN A 158 13.83 10.16 1.66
CA GLN A 158 14.78 10.41 2.73
C GLN A 158 15.43 9.10 3.24
N THR A 159 14.61 8.04 3.42
CA THR A 159 15.10 6.73 3.84
C THR A 159 16.16 6.17 2.88
N PHE A 160 15.90 6.20 1.57
CA PHE A 160 16.86 5.68 0.61
C PHE A 160 18.04 6.64 0.34
N ARG A 161 17.90 7.93 0.61
CA ARG A 161 19.04 8.87 0.67
C ARG A 161 19.96 8.55 1.86
N ALA A 162 19.39 8.27 3.03
CA ALA A 162 20.16 7.83 4.19
C ALA A 162 20.97 6.55 3.90
N LEU A 163 20.39 5.63 3.13
CA LEU A 163 21.06 4.43 2.62
C LEU A 163 22.03 4.71 1.45
N LYS A 164 22.31 6.00 1.13
CA LYS A 164 23.23 6.44 0.06
C LYS A 164 22.84 5.95 -1.35
N SER A 165 21.57 5.59 -1.55
CA SER A 165 21.00 5.33 -2.87
C SER A 165 20.70 6.63 -3.62
N LYS A 166 20.32 6.52 -4.90
CA LYS A 166 19.82 7.61 -5.75
C LYS A 166 18.33 7.44 -5.99
N PRO A 167 17.46 7.92 -5.06
CA PRO A 167 16.03 7.73 -5.17
C PRO A 167 15.40 8.60 -6.25
N ILE A 168 14.42 8.03 -6.96
CA ILE A 168 13.59 8.67 -7.99
C ILE A 168 12.14 8.40 -7.62
N ALA A 169 11.46 9.43 -7.09
CA ALA A 169 10.03 9.36 -6.78
C ALA A 169 9.22 9.55 -8.07
N ILE A 170 8.46 8.53 -8.45
CA ILE A 170 7.68 8.52 -9.69
C ILE A 170 6.52 7.53 -9.58
N ASP A 171 5.36 7.90 -10.17
CA ASP A 171 4.18 7.04 -10.18
C ASP A 171 4.45 5.66 -10.80
N LEU A 172 3.53 4.73 -10.55
CA LEU A 172 3.71 3.30 -10.87
C LEU A 172 4.01 3.06 -12.35
N LYS A 173 3.14 3.51 -13.26
CA LYS A 173 3.24 3.19 -14.69
C LYS A 173 4.54 3.73 -15.33
N PRO A 174 4.89 5.03 -15.19
CA PRO A 174 6.17 5.53 -15.71
C PRO A 174 7.38 4.93 -14.98
N GLY A 175 7.27 4.62 -13.69
CA GLY A 175 8.33 3.96 -12.94
C GLY A 175 8.65 2.56 -13.47
N MET A 176 7.64 1.76 -13.77
CA MET A 176 7.82 0.44 -14.39
C MET A 176 8.45 0.55 -15.77
N LYS A 177 8.08 1.55 -16.56
CA LYS A 177 8.71 1.80 -17.86
C LYS A 177 10.22 2.07 -17.73
N LYS A 178 10.62 2.87 -16.74
CA LYS A 178 12.04 3.17 -16.47
C LYS A 178 12.84 1.93 -16.06
N ILE A 179 12.26 1.02 -15.27
CA ILE A 179 12.87 -0.26 -14.92
C ILE A 179 13.07 -1.11 -16.19
N GLN A 180 12.04 -1.20 -17.04
CA GLN A 180 12.11 -1.94 -18.30
C GLN A 180 13.20 -1.43 -19.23
N LEU A 181 13.43 -0.12 -19.27
CA LEU A 181 14.45 0.53 -20.11
C LEU A 181 15.85 0.51 -19.47
N GLY A 182 16.00 0.01 -18.23
CA GLY A 182 17.27 0.04 -17.51
C GLY A 182 17.72 1.44 -17.06
N GLU A 183 16.82 2.43 -17.04
CA GLU A 183 17.10 3.78 -16.54
C GLU A 183 17.14 3.83 -15.01
N VAL A 184 16.52 2.83 -14.37
CA VAL A 184 16.45 2.64 -12.91
C VAL A 184 16.86 1.22 -12.59
N ASP A 185 17.74 1.06 -11.61
CA ASP A 185 18.38 -0.21 -11.25
C ASP A 185 17.55 -1.04 -10.27
N ALA A 186 16.66 -0.39 -9.51
CA ALA A 186 15.99 -0.97 -8.36
C ALA A 186 14.57 -0.40 -8.16
N GLN A 187 13.78 -1.16 -7.41
CA GLN A 187 12.55 -0.69 -6.76
C GLN A 187 12.44 -1.28 -5.37
N GLU A 188 11.52 -0.75 -4.57
CA GLU A 188 11.05 -1.37 -3.34
C GLU A 188 9.54 -1.61 -3.45
N ASN A 189 9.11 -2.81 -3.11
CA ASN A 189 7.71 -3.25 -3.18
C ASN A 189 7.50 -4.56 -2.41
N PRO A 190 6.25 -4.91 -2.04
CA PRO A 190 5.92 -6.27 -1.64
C PRO A 190 6.19 -7.28 -2.76
N LEU A 191 6.44 -8.53 -2.39
CA LEU A 191 6.78 -9.59 -3.35
C LEU A 191 5.70 -9.81 -4.42
N GLU A 192 4.42 -9.74 -4.06
CA GLU A 192 3.31 -9.88 -5.02
C GLU A 192 3.40 -8.85 -6.14
N ASN A 193 3.73 -7.60 -5.79
CA ASN A 193 3.84 -6.51 -6.76
C ASN A 193 5.02 -6.73 -7.73
N THR A 194 6.09 -7.38 -7.30
CA THR A 194 7.23 -7.72 -8.18
C THR A 194 6.78 -8.60 -9.35
N ILE A 195 5.92 -9.58 -9.10
CA ILE A 195 5.32 -10.41 -10.16
C ILE A 195 4.24 -9.65 -10.93
N THR A 196 3.33 -8.99 -10.21
CA THR A 196 2.17 -8.30 -10.81
C THR A 196 2.61 -7.27 -11.86
N TYR A 197 3.73 -6.58 -11.61
CA TYR A 197 4.27 -5.56 -12.51
C TYR A 197 5.42 -6.08 -13.39
N ASN A 198 5.64 -7.41 -13.46
CA ASN A 198 6.68 -8.07 -14.26
C ASN A 198 8.11 -7.58 -13.95
N VAL A 199 8.38 -7.08 -12.75
CA VAL A 199 9.71 -6.61 -12.36
C VAL A 199 10.70 -7.76 -12.23
N ASP A 200 10.21 -8.95 -11.91
CA ASP A 200 10.96 -10.20 -11.87
C ASP A 200 11.65 -10.59 -13.20
N LYS A 201 11.22 -9.98 -14.31
CA LYS A 201 11.89 -10.15 -15.62
C LYS A 201 13.16 -9.30 -15.76
N TYR A 202 13.33 -8.28 -14.93
CA TYR A 202 14.40 -7.28 -15.02
C TYR A 202 15.33 -7.29 -13.81
N HIS A 203 14.85 -7.69 -12.63
CA HIS A 203 15.63 -7.73 -11.40
C HIS A 203 16.07 -9.16 -11.06
N LYS A 204 17.32 -9.30 -10.64
CA LYS A 204 17.95 -10.58 -10.29
C LYS A 204 17.99 -10.84 -8.79
N TYR A 205 17.94 -9.79 -7.97
CA TYR A 205 18.15 -9.83 -6.54
C TYR A 205 16.96 -9.22 -5.80
N ILE A 206 16.49 -9.90 -4.76
CA ILE A 206 15.49 -9.36 -3.83
C ILE A 206 16.00 -9.54 -2.41
N THR A 207 16.23 -8.45 -1.70
CA THR A 207 16.56 -8.49 -0.28
C THR A 207 15.31 -8.26 0.55
N LEU A 208 14.98 -9.23 1.41
CA LEU A 208 13.82 -9.18 2.30
C LEU A 208 14.09 -8.23 3.49
N THR A 209 14.15 -6.94 3.20
CA THR A 209 14.42 -5.89 4.17
C THR A 209 13.27 -5.65 5.12
N GLY A 210 12.03 -5.70 4.62
CA GLY A 210 10.82 -5.37 5.38
C GLY A 210 10.89 -3.97 5.99
N HIS A 211 11.48 -3.03 5.26
CA HIS A 211 11.79 -1.69 5.75
C HIS A 211 10.57 -0.78 5.90
N PHE A 212 9.53 -1.00 5.09
CA PHE A 212 8.24 -0.33 5.22
C PHE A 212 7.11 -1.34 5.26
N TYR A 213 6.02 -1.00 5.96
CA TYR A 213 4.74 -1.64 5.79
C TYR A 213 3.89 -0.76 4.87
N GLY A 214 3.40 -1.34 3.79
CA GLY A 214 2.48 -0.64 2.90
C GLY A 214 1.03 -0.86 3.33
N ALA A 215 0.30 0.21 3.61
CA ALA A 215 -1.14 0.18 3.80
C ALA A 215 -1.88 0.66 2.54
N ARG A 216 -3.05 0.08 2.27
CA ARG A 216 -4.01 0.59 1.29
C ARG A 216 -5.30 0.96 1.98
N GLY A 217 -5.65 2.25 1.96
CA GLY A 217 -6.95 2.71 2.44
C GLY A 217 -8.07 2.26 1.50
N ILE A 218 -9.23 1.95 2.08
CA ILE A 218 -10.47 1.70 1.34
C ILE A 218 -11.29 2.96 1.47
N PHE A 219 -11.37 3.71 0.38
CA PHE A 219 -11.99 5.03 0.32
C PHE A 219 -13.35 4.96 -0.34
N CYS A 220 -14.33 5.59 0.28
CA CYS A 220 -15.67 5.79 -0.26
C CYS A 220 -15.91 7.29 -0.45
N ASN A 221 -16.54 7.69 -1.55
CA ASN A 221 -16.99 9.06 -1.72
C ASN A 221 -17.87 9.47 -0.53
N LYS A 222 -17.53 10.59 0.11
CA LYS A 222 -18.15 11.05 1.35
C LYS A 222 -19.62 11.41 1.19
N ASP A 223 -19.98 12.02 0.05
CA ASP A 223 -21.35 12.41 -0.21
C ASP A 223 -22.23 11.19 -0.50
N PHE A 224 -21.71 10.21 -1.26
CA PHE A 224 -22.40 8.94 -1.42
C PHE A 224 -22.62 8.24 -0.08
N PHE A 225 -21.61 8.23 0.80
CA PHE A 225 -21.75 7.60 2.11
C PHE A 225 -22.79 8.30 3.00
N LYS A 226 -22.84 9.64 2.99
CA LYS A 226 -23.79 10.44 3.76
C LYS A 226 -25.25 10.22 3.37
N ILE A 227 -25.55 10.00 2.10
CA ILE A 227 -26.92 9.75 1.64
C ILE A 227 -27.46 8.36 1.98
N LEU A 228 -26.59 7.45 2.43
CA LEU A 228 -27.01 6.13 2.88
C LEU A 228 -27.74 6.20 4.23
N SER A 229 -28.85 5.50 4.38
CA SER A 229 -29.46 5.29 5.70
C SER A 229 -28.50 4.55 6.63
N LYS A 230 -28.66 4.73 7.95
CA LYS A 230 -27.81 4.08 8.98
C LYS A 230 -27.66 2.57 8.76
N ASN A 231 -28.75 1.87 8.47
CA ASN A 231 -28.71 0.43 8.19
C ASN A 231 -27.85 0.08 6.95
N LYS A 232 -27.89 0.91 5.90
CA LYS A 232 -27.07 0.71 4.71
C LYS A 232 -25.60 1.03 4.96
N GLN A 233 -25.30 2.08 5.73
CA GLN A 233 -23.93 2.39 6.19
C GLN A 233 -23.36 1.22 7.00
N THR A 234 -24.14 0.67 7.95
CA THR A 234 -23.73 -0.48 8.76
C THR A 234 -23.46 -1.71 7.90
N LEU A 235 -24.34 -2.01 6.92
CA LEU A 235 -24.16 -3.11 6.00
C LEU A 235 -22.90 -2.94 5.13
N LEU A 236 -22.67 -1.73 4.60
CA LEU A 236 -21.47 -1.42 3.81
C LEU A 236 -20.20 -1.63 4.64
N LYS A 237 -20.13 -1.04 5.84
CA LYS A 237 -19.00 -1.19 6.78
C LYS A 237 -18.75 -2.65 7.15
N SER A 238 -19.79 -3.41 7.48
CA SER A 238 -19.65 -4.82 7.86
C SER A 238 -19.20 -5.70 6.68
N SER A 239 -19.65 -5.39 5.44
CA SER A 239 -19.21 -6.10 4.24
C SER A 239 -17.75 -5.81 3.89
N ILE A 240 -17.31 -4.55 4.07
CA ILE A 240 -15.90 -4.17 3.91
C ILE A 240 -15.04 -4.83 4.99
N ARG A 241 -15.47 -4.85 6.24
CA ARG A 241 -14.73 -5.52 7.32
C ARG A 241 -14.44 -6.99 6.97
N ARG A 242 -15.45 -7.73 6.51
CA ARG A 242 -15.25 -9.12 6.04
C ARG A 242 -14.29 -9.21 4.86
N ALA A 243 -14.32 -8.22 3.95
CA ALA A 243 -13.39 -8.16 2.83
C ALA A 243 -11.95 -7.87 3.29
N ILE A 244 -11.75 -7.04 4.32
CA ILE A 244 -10.45 -6.78 4.95
C ILE A 244 -9.86 -8.08 5.52
N GLU A 245 -10.64 -8.80 6.31
CA GLU A 245 -10.23 -10.10 6.87
C GLU A 245 -9.85 -11.11 5.77
N LYS A 246 -10.64 -11.15 4.69
CA LYS A 246 -10.37 -11.99 3.53
C LYS A 246 -9.07 -11.60 2.83
N GLN A 247 -8.86 -10.28 2.59
CA GLN A 247 -7.67 -9.75 1.92
C GLN A 247 -6.40 -10.07 2.72
N ARG A 248 -6.39 -9.80 4.02
CA ARG A 248 -5.25 -10.09 4.91
C ARG A 248 -4.88 -11.58 4.93
N LYS A 249 -5.88 -12.47 4.95
CA LYS A 249 -5.65 -13.92 4.83
C LYS A 249 -5.05 -14.30 3.47
N LEU A 250 -5.49 -13.67 2.38
CA LEU A 250 -4.95 -13.91 1.05
C LEU A 250 -3.53 -13.38 0.95
N SER A 251 -3.26 -12.16 1.44
CA SER A 251 -1.95 -11.51 1.43
C SER A 251 -0.89 -12.37 2.14
N LYS A 252 -1.18 -12.81 3.37
CA LYS A 252 -0.29 -13.67 4.16
C LYS A 252 0.07 -14.98 3.45
N ARG A 253 -0.89 -15.61 2.76
CA ARG A 253 -0.63 -16.83 1.98
C ARG A 253 0.20 -16.54 0.74
N LYS A 254 -0.14 -15.45 0.05
CA LYS A 254 0.48 -15.09 -1.22
C LYS A 254 1.95 -14.77 -1.09
N GLU A 255 2.38 -14.13 -0.01
CA GLU A 255 3.78 -13.79 0.24
C GLU A 255 4.70 -15.01 0.16
N ASN A 256 4.32 -16.11 0.84
CA ASN A 256 5.09 -17.36 0.81
C ASN A 256 5.07 -18.07 -0.56
N GLU A 257 3.92 -18.05 -1.24
CA GLU A 257 3.79 -18.61 -2.58
C GLU A 257 4.66 -17.86 -3.58
N VAL A 258 4.60 -16.53 -3.55
CA VAL A 258 5.35 -15.67 -4.46
C VAL A 258 6.85 -15.81 -4.25
N ALA A 259 7.32 -15.91 -3.01
CA ALA A 259 8.73 -16.14 -2.74
C ALA A 259 9.25 -17.43 -3.41
N LYS A 260 8.44 -18.50 -3.40
CA LYS A 260 8.78 -19.77 -4.12
C LYS A 260 8.80 -19.57 -5.64
N ILE A 261 7.79 -18.88 -6.19
CA ILE A 261 7.70 -18.61 -7.63
C ILE A 261 8.91 -17.80 -8.10
N LEU A 262 9.28 -16.74 -7.38
CA LEU A 262 10.43 -15.90 -7.72
C LEU A 262 11.75 -16.69 -7.71
N LYS A 263 11.95 -17.54 -6.70
CA LYS A 263 13.11 -18.45 -6.68
C LYS A 263 13.15 -19.40 -7.88
N ASN A 264 12.01 -20.00 -8.24
CA ASN A 264 11.91 -20.90 -9.39
C ASN A 264 12.15 -20.17 -10.72
N ARG A 265 11.97 -18.86 -10.76
CA ARG A 265 12.32 -17.99 -11.91
C ARG A 265 13.78 -17.52 -11.90
N GLY A 266 14.60 -18.02 -10.98
CA GLY A 266 16.03 -17.70 -10.89
C GLY A 266 16.34 -16.40 -10.13
N ILE A 267 15.39 -15.83 -9.41
CA ILE A 267 15.63 -14.66 -8.55
C ILE A 267 16.34 -15.09 -7.27
N GLU A 268 17.46 -14.46 -6.97
CA GLU A 268 18.15 -14.64 -5.69
C GLU A 268 17.40 -13.87 -4.59
N ILE A 269 16.83 -14.60 -3.64
CA ILE A 269 16.14 -14.01 -2.48
C ILE A 269 17.05 -14.04 -1.26
N ILE A 270 17.45 -12.85 -0.81
CA ILE A 270 18.35 -12.64 0.32
C ILE A 270 17.52 -12.39 1.58
N LYS A 271 17.72 -13.23 2.59
CA LYS A 271 17.14 -13.05 3.93
C LYS A 271 18.17 -12.38 4.83
N LEU A 272 17.81 -11.26 5.43
CA LEU A 272 18.63 -10.59 6.43
C LEU A 272 18.42 -11.22 7.80
N ASN A 273 19.49 -11.57 8.48
CA ASN A 273 19.44 -11.90 9.91
C ASN A 273 19.22 -10.64 10.77
N SER A 274 18.96 -10.81 12.06
CA SER A 274 18.67 -9.71 12.99
C SER A 274 19.80 -8.67 13.02
N THR A 275 21.05 -9.11 13.03
CA THR A 275 22.24 -8.23 13.06
C THR A 275 22.28 -7.32 11.83
N ARG A 276 22.11 -7.87 10.63
CA ARG A 276 22.06 -7.11 9.38
C ARG A 276 20.85 -6.17 9.34
N LYS A 277 19.67 -6.66 9.73
CA LYS A 277 18.46 -5.84 9.80
C LYS A 277 18.63 -4.64 10.76
N ASN A 278 19.29 -4.85 11.90
CA ASN A 278 19.58 -3.78 12.85
C ASN A 278 20.55 -2.71 12.30
N LYS A 279 21.47 -3.08 11.40
CA LYS A 279 22.32 -2.09 10.71
C LYS A 279 21.45 -1.16 9.84
N PHE A 280 20.48 -1.70 9.09
CA PHE A 280 19.54 -0.88 8.32
C PHE A 280 18.71 0.03 9.23
N LYS A 281 18.15 -0.50 10.33
CA LYS A 281 17.39 0.31 11.30
C LYS A 281 18.21 1.48 11.84
N LYS A 282 19.49 1.22 12.21
CA LYS A 282 20.39 2.24 12.72
C LYS A 282 20.67 3.34 11.69
N GLU A 283 20.95 2.96 10.44
CA GLU A 283 21.28 3.92 9.37
C GLU A 283 20.12 4.89 9.07
N VAL A 284 18.87 4.45 9.25
CA VAL A 284 17.68 5.25 8.96
C VAL A 284 16.97 5.81 10.21
N SER A 285 17.57 5.68 11.38
CA SER A 285 16.95 6.08 12.67
C SER A 285 16.67 7.58 12.74
N SER A 286 17.47 8.42 12.12
CA SER A 286 17.25 9.87 12.05
C SER A 286 15.92 10.26 11.41
N ILE A 287 15.39 9.44 10.50
CA ILE A 287 14.11 9.67 9.84
C ILE A 287 12.96 9.61 10.87
N ILE A 288 13.04 8.67 11.82
CA ILE A 288 12.04 8.54 12.90
C ILE A 288 12.13 9.75 13.85
N GLU A 289 13.34 10.18 14.20
CA GLU A 289 13.52 11.34 15.08
C GLU A 289 13.05 12.65 14.43
N GLU A 290 13.26 12.81 13.13
CA GLU A 290 12.73 13.94 12.37
C GLU A 290 11.19 13.88 12.30
N ALA A 291 10.62 12.71 12.06
CA ALA A 291 9.17 12.52 12.07
C ALA A 291 8.53 12.86 13.41
N LYS A 292 9.17 12.51 14.54
CA LYS A 292 8.69 12.91 15.88
C LYS A 292 8.62 14.42 16.05
N LYS A 293 9.59 15.16 15.49
CA LYS A 293 9.58 16.63 15.51
C LYS A 293 8.45 17.20 14.66
N ASN A 294 8.22 16.62 13.48
CA ASN A 294 7.27 17.13 12.49
C ASN A 294 5.81 16.74 12.77
N LEU A 295 5.58 15.53 13.26
CA LEU A 295 4.24 14.99 13.55
C LEU A 295 3.83 15.18 15.03
N GLY A 296 4.80 15.47 15.91
CA GLY A 296 4.62 15.50 17.35
C GLY A 296 4.66 14.10 17.97
N THR A 297 5.04 14.02 19.26
CA THR A 297 5.21 12.72 19.96
C THR A 297 3.89 12.00 20.20
N LYS A 298 2.79 12.73 20.40
CA LYS A 298 1.45 12.16 20.72
C LYS A 298 0.95 11.13 19.71
N ILE A 299 1.30 11.28 18.43
CA ILE A 299 0.88 10.29 17.43
C ILE A 299 1.62 8.96 17.61
N PHE A 300 2.87 9.01 18.10
CA PHE A 300 3.66 7.81 18.39
C PHE A 300 3.12 7.05 19.62
N ASP A 301 2.50 7.75 20.57
CA ASP A 301 1.86 7.16 21.76
C ASP A 301 0.62 6.32 21.38
N LEU A 302 0.11 6.46 20.16
CA LEU A 302 -0.99 5.64 19.64
C LEU A 302 -0.51 4.30 19.10
N ILE A 303 0.79 4.12 18.88
CA ILE A 303 1.37 2.85 18.46
C ILE A 303 1.45 1.94 19.69
N VAL A 304 0.82 0.78 19.59
CA VAL A 304 0.79 -0.24 20.65
C VAL A 304 1.48 -1.50 20.17
N ASP A 305 2.32 -2.10 21.03
CA ASP A 305 3.04 -3.36 20.76
C ASP A 305 2.09 -4.58 20.68
#